data_d5b3a62a96b501a516a4180db7eb3151
#
_entry.id   d5b3a62a96b501a516a4180db7eb3151
#
_cell.length_a   1.000
_cell.length_b   1.000
_cell.length_c   1.000
_cell.angle_alpha   90.00
_cell.angle_beta   90.00
_cell.angle_gamma   90.00
#
_symmetry.space_group_name_H-M   'P 1'
#
loop_
_entity.id
_entity.type
_entity.pdbx_description
1 polymer ?
#
loop_
_entity_poly.entity_id
_entity_poly.type
_entity_poly.pdbx_seq_one_letter_code
_entity_poly.pdbx_strand_id
1 'polypeptide(L)'
;MDTDIRNLIELVEAKGKVLELTKLPYSRGALAPVMSQATVDYHYGKLAKGYVDRFNSGEGDKTFNEAGAFLHNIFFPQLQAPKNTNHPKGASLALVDRRYGSFKDFKEKMKTEAMKIQGSGWIYMAXXXXNHQIKNDIALLIDWWEHAWAKDYGANKAKYFDRIWRTINWDKVNSRITSGK
;
A
#
# COMPACT_ATOMS: atom_id res chain seq x y z
N MET A 1 32.41 11.57 -32.40
CA MET A 1 31.85 12.22 -31.21
C MET A 1 30.55 11.57 -30.69
N ASP A 2 30.01 10.54 -31.35
CA ASP A 2 28.73 9.94 -30.92
C ASP A 2 28.85 8.68 -30.07
N THR A 3 30.04 8.06 -30.05
CA THR A 3 30.23 6.77 -29.36
C THR A 3 30.30 6.95 -27.85
N ASP A 4 30.83 8.08 -27.37
CA ASP A 4 31.02 8.35 -25.95
C ASP A 4 29.70 8.65 -25.24
N ILE A 5 28.78 9.34 -25.90
CA ILE A 5 27.47 9.69 -25.32
C ILE A 5 26.58 8.46 -25.22
N ARG A 6 26.61 7.57 -26.24
CA ARG A 6 25.87 6.30 -26.18
C ARG A 6 26.39 5.39 -25.08
N ASN A 7 27.71 5.29 -24.95
CA ASN A 7 28.33 4.48 -23.86
C ASN A 7 28.02 5.09 -22.49
N LEU A 8 27.95 6.43 -22.38
CA LEU A 8 27.58 7.09 -21.13
C LEU A 8 26.11 6.83 -20.79
N ILE A 9 25.23 6.88 -21.79
CA ILE A 9 23.80 6.59 -21.61
C ILE A 9 23.62 5.14 -21.23
N GLU A 10 24.30 4.19 -21.91
CA GLU A 10 24.28 2.77 -21.55
C GLU A 10 24.85 2.52 -20.16
N LEU A 11 25.90 3.26 -19.76
CA LEU A 11 26.48 3.17 -18.41
C LEU A 11 25.57 3.76 -17.34
N VAL A 12 24.80 4.80 -17.68
CA VAL A 12 23.85 5.43 -16.76
C VAL A 12 22.57 4.58 -16.67
N GLU A 13 22.16 3.93 -17.78
CA GLU A 13 21.05 2.98 -17.79
C GLU A 13 21.45 1.65 -17.14
N ALA A 14 22.74 1.30 -17.18
CA ALA A 14 23.30 0.11 -16.52
C ALA A 14 23.54 0.34 -15.02
N LYS A 15 23.50 1.55 -14.53
CA LYS A 15 23.31 1.81 -13.09
C LYS A 15 21.86 1.50 -12.78
N GLY A 16 21.63 0.24 -12.49
CA GLY A 16 20.30 -0.32 -12.29
C GLY A 16 19.44 0.51 -11.36
N LYS A 17 18.17 0.56 -11.65
CA LYS A 17 17.15 1.14 -10.77
C LYS A 17 17.39 0.70 -9.33
N VAL A 18 17.57 1.64 -8.43
CA VAL A 18 17.72 1.39 -7.00
C VAL A 18 16.39 1.76 -6.33
N LEU A 19 15.89 0.87 -5.50
CA LEU A 19 14.68 1.12 -4.73
C LEU A 19 15.03 1.62 -3.34
N GLU A 20 14.12 2.42 -2.78
CA GLU A 20 14.22 2.89 -1.39
C GLU A 20 12.91 2.57 -0.65
N LEU A 21 13.04 2.24 0.63
CA LEU A 21 11.88 2.07 1.48
C LEU A 21 11.42 3.44 1.98
N THR A 22 10.21 3.83 1.66
CA THR A 22 9.64 5.11 2.08
C THR A 22 9.58 5.18 3.60
N LYS A 23 10.09 6.26 4.19
CA LYS A 23 10.08 6.47 5.65
C LYS A 23 8.64 6.56 6.16
N LEU A 24 8.41 5.97 7.33
CA LEU A 24 7.11 6.07 8.01
C LEU A 24 6.87 7.53 8.42
N PRO A 25 5.67 8.09 8.14
CA PRO A 25 5.34 9.44 8.62
C PRO A 25 4.85 9.44 10.08
N TYR A 26 5.08 8.35 10.81
CA TYR A 26 4.66 8.16 12.20
C TYR A 26 5.64 7.19 12.88
N SER A 27 5.63 7.16 14.22
CA SER A 27 6.43 6.19 14.98
C SER A 27 5.86 4.77 14.82
N ARG A 28 6.71 3.76 14.95
CA ARG A 28 6.30 2.36 14.73
C ARG A 28 5.16 1.90 15.65
N GLY A 29 5.03 2.50 16.83
CA GLY A 29 3.95 2.17 17.75
C GLY A 29 2.66 2.97 17.54
N ALA A 30 2.67 3.95 16.64
CA ALA A 30 1.55 4.90 16.50
C ALA A 30 0.26 4.28 15.97
N LEU A 31 0.33 3.10 15.34
CA LEU A 31 -0.84 2.45 14.76
C LEU A 31 -1.64 1.62 15.77
N ALA A 32 -1.11 1.45 16.99
CA ALA A 32 -1.82 0.70 18.05
C ALA A 32 -3.14 1.42 18.41
N PRO A 33 -4.20 0.69 18.76
CA PRO A 33 -4.30 -0.75 18.87
C PRO A 33 -4.79 -1.47 17.60
N VAL A 34 -4.73 -0.81 16.45
CA VAL A 34 -5.14 -1.41 15.17
C VAL A 34 -4.04 -2.32 14.62
N MET A 35 -2.79 -1.86 14.73
CA MET A 35 -1.62 -2.65 14.35
C MET A 35 -0.57 -2.40 15.42
N SER A 36 -0.12 -3.48 16.07
CA SER A 36 0.87 -3.36 17.15
C SER A 36 2.23 -2.93 16.62
N GLN A 37 3.06 -2.36 17.51
CA GLN A 37 4.44 -2.04 17.15
C GLN A 37 5.17 -3.30 16.68
N ALA A 38 4.96 -4.44 17.32
CA ALA A 38 5.60 -5.70 16.95
C ALA A 38 5.23 -6.12 15.50
N THR A 39 3.99 -5.87 15.08
CA THR A 39 3.58 -6.10 13.70
C THR A 39 4.28 -5.12 12.76
N VAL A 40 4.33 -3.83 13.11
CA VAL A 40 5.01 -2.83 12.27
C VAL A 40 6.51 -3.13 12.17
N ASP A 41 7.16 -3.51 13.29
CA ASP A 41 8.59 -3.86 13.29
C ASP A 41 8.89 -5.03 12.34
N TYR A 42 8.02 -6.03 12.33
CA TYR A 42 8.17 -7.18 11.44
C TYR A 42 7.81 -6.82 10.00
N HIS A 43 6.62 -6.27 9.80
CA HIS A 43 6.04 -6.01 8.46
C HIS A 43 6.84 -4.94 7.70
N TYR A 44 7.08 -3.77 8.33
CA TYR A 44 7.84 -2.69 7.71
C TYR A 44 9.34 -2.93 7.84
N GLY A 45 9.80 -3.24 9.06
CA GLY A 45 11.24 -3.26 9.36
C GLY A 45 11.97 -4.48 8.79
N LYS A 46 11.26 -5.59 8.58
CA LYS A 46 11.87 -6.80 8.01
C LYS A 46 11.34 -7.12 6.62
N LEU A 47 10.02 -7.24 6.45
CA LEU A 47 9.47 -7.73 5.17
C LEU A 47 9.54 -6.66 4.08
N ALA A 48 9.00 -5.46 4.33
CA ALA A 48 9.04 -4.39 3.34
C ALA A 48 10.49 -4.00 3.02
N LYS A 49 11.32 -3.87 4.06
CA LYS A 49 12.75 -3.60 3.88
C LYS A 49 13.42 -4.73 3.08
N GLY A 50 13.08 -5.97 3.37
CA GLY A 50 13.65 -7.13 2.67
C GLY A 50 13.39 -7.13 1.17
N TYR A 51 12.19 -6.69 0.72
CA TYR A 51 11.92 -6.55 -0.71
C TYR A 51 12.87 -5.55 -1.37
N VAL A 52 13.08 -4.42 -0.71
CA VAL A 52 13.99 -3.38 -1.20
C VAL A 52 15.42 -3.89 -1.25
N ASP A 53 15.88 -4.51 -0.16
CA ASP A 53 17.26 -5.01 -0.05
C ASP A 53 17.55 -6.07 -1.14
N ARG A 54 16.65 -7.06 -1.29
CA ARG A 54 16.82 -8.12 -2.28
C ARG A 54 16.78 -7.60 -3.71
N PHE A 55 15.89 -6.64 -4.00
CA PHE A 55 15.87 -6.01 -5.31
C PHE A 55 17.22 -5.36 -5.62
N ASN A 56 17.73 -4.58 -4.67
CA ASN A 56 18.96 -3.80 -4.86
C ASN A 56 20.21 -4.70 -4.93
N SER A 57 20.19 -5.84 -4.21
CA SER A 57 21.32 -6.81 -4.25
C SER A 57 21.21 -7.81 -5.42
N GLY A 58 20.07 -7.83 -6.11
CA GLY A 58 19.84 -8.81 -7.18
C GLY A 58 19.48 -10.20 -6.67
N GLU A 59 19.07 -10.33 -5.41
CA GLU A 59 18.72 -11.60 -4.79
C GLU A 59 17.26 -11.97 -5.07
N GLY A 60 17.03 -13.21 -5.51
CA GLY A 60 15.69 -13.74 -5.74
C GLY A 60 15.01 -13.17 -6.97
N ASP A 61 13.70 -13.27 -7.01
CA ASP A 61 12.92 -12.79 -8.16
C ASP A 61 12.81 -11.27 -8.14
N LYS A 62 13.40 -10.64 -9.14
CA LYS A 62 13.46 -9.17 -9.25
C LYS A 62 12.08 -8.55 -9.36
N THR A 63 11.19 -9.13 -10.17
CA THR A 63 9.83 -8.61 -10.39
C THR A 63 9.00 -8.71 -9.10
N PHE A 64 9.09 -9.83 -8.42
CA PHE A 64 8.39 -10.04 -7.14
C PHE A 64 8.87 -9.03 -6.08
N ASN A 65 10.19 -8.86 -5.97
CA ASN A 65 10.76 -7.91 -5.00
C ASN A 65 10.40 -6.47 -5.34
N GLU A 66 10.41 -6.09 -6.63
CA GLU A 66 9.98 -4.76 -7.06
C GLU A 66 8.51 -4.50 -6.72
N ALA A 67 7.65 -5.47 -7.00
CA ALA A 67 6.21 -5.37 -6.69
C ALA A 67 5.99 -5.26 -5.17
N GLY A 68 6.69 -6.10 -4.39
CA GLY A 68 6.62 -6.04 -2.93
C GLY A 68 7.03 -4.68 -2.39
N ALA A 69 8.18 -4.17 -2.84
CA ALA A 69 8.65 -2.84 -2.42
C ALA A 69 7.66 -1.74 -2.80
N PHE A 70 7.15 -1.78 -4.03
CA PHE A 70 6.19 -0.81 -4.55
C PHE A 70 4.90 -0.77 -3.70
N LEU A 71 4.31 -1.94 -3.44
CA LEU A 71 3.04 -1.99 -2.72
C LEU A 71 3.20 -1.55 -1.26
N HIS A 72 4.30 -1.92 -0.60
CA HIS A 72 4.54 -1.49 0.78
C HIS A 72 4.85 0.02 0.85
N ASN A 73 5.50 0.59 -0.18
CA ASN A 73 5.74 2.02 -0.29
C ASN A 73 4.46 2.83 -0.52
N ILE A 74 3.38 2.17 -0.98
CA ILE A 74 2.04 2.77 -1.04
C ILE A 74 1.32 2.56 0.30
N PHE A 75 1.37 1.35 0.86
CA PHE A 75 0.58 0.95 2.03
C PHE A 75 0.95 1.74 3.28
N PHE A 76 2.23 1.74 3.67
CA PHE A 76 2.61 2.35 4.95
C PHE A 76 2.41 3.86 4.99
N PRO A 77 2.79 4.65 3.97
CA PRO A 77 2.59 6.11 4.06
C PRO A 77 1.13 6.57 4.04
N GLN A 78 0.18 5.69 3.69
CA GLN A 78 -1.23 6.05 3.75
C GLN A 78 -1.86 5.85 5.13
N LEU A 79 -1.09 5.35 6.10
CA LEU A 79 -1.61 5.09 7.44
C LEU A 79 -1.29 6.26 8.38
N GLN A 80 -2.03 6.32 9.48
CA GLN A 80 -1.86 7.33 10.54
C GLN A 80 -2.35 6.73 11.87
N ALA A 81 -2.07 7.41 12.97
CA ALA A 81 -2.60 7.00 14.28
C ALA A 81 -4.13 6.82 14.20
N PRO A 82 -4.67 5.76 14.83
CA PRO A 82 -6.10 5.46 14.70
C PRO A 82 -6.98 6.57 15.26
N LYS A 83 -8.05 6.86 14.55
CA LYS A 83 -9.10 7.78 15.01
C LYS A 83 -10.37 6.99 15.31
N ASN A 84 -11.13 7.41 16.31
CA ASN A 84 -12.41 6.76 16.62
C ASN A 84 -13.42 6.94 15.48
N THR A 85 -13.45 8.13 14.91
CA THR A 85 -14.24 8.43 13.71
C THR A 85 -13.27 8.81 12.59
N ASN A 86 -13.26 8.04 11.52
CA ASN A 86 -12.36 8.29 10.38
C ASN A 86 -13.08 7.95 9.08
N HIS A 87 -13.46 8.97 8.35
CA HIS A 87 -14.26 8.86 7.13
C HIS A 87 -13.54 9.48 5.95
N PRO A 88 -13.82 9.02 4.73
CA PRO A 88 -13.34 9.72 3.54
C PRO A 88 -13.86 11.16 3.52
N LYS A 89 -13.12 12.04 2.86
CA LYS A 89 -13.45 13.46 2.71
C LYS A 89 -12.95 13.95 1.36
N GLY A 90 -13.49 15.06 0.88
CA GLY A 90 -13.04 15.63 -0.39
C GLY A 90 -13.14 14.64 -1.56
N ALA A 91 -12.05 14.48 -2.32
CA ALA A 91 -12.05 13.64 -3.52
C ALA A 91 -12.36 12.16 -3.22
N SER A 92 -11.87 11.63 -2.08
CA SER A 92 -12.16 10.25 -1.71
C SER A 92 -13.63 10.05 -1.35
N LEU A 93 -14.26 11.02 -0.67
CA LEU A 93 -15.69 10.95 -0.37
C LEU A 93 -16.50 10.97 -1.68
N ALA A 94 -16.20 11.92 -2.56
CA ALA A 94 -16.89 12.03 -3.84
C ALA A 94 -16.77 10.74 -4.68
N LEU A 95 -15.58 10.13 -4.67
CA LEU A 95 -15.34 8.88 -5.40
C LEU A 95 -16.14 7.71 -4.78
N VAL A 96 -16.12 7.60 -3.46
CA VAL A 96 -16.84 6.56 -2.72
C VAL A 96 -18.36 6.71 -2.95
N ASP A 97 -18.89 7.91 -2.77
CA ASP A 97 -20.35 8.15 -2.93
C ASP A 97 -20.79 7.85 -4.36
N ARG A 98 -20.04 8.31 -5.35
CA ARG A 98 -20.39 8.08 -6.77
C ARG A 98 -20.40 6.60 -7.12
N ARG A 99 -19.48 5.79 -6.59
CA ARG A 99 -19.31 4.39 -6.99
C ARG A 99 -20.09 3.41 -6.13
N TYR A 100 -20.29 3.73 -4.87
CA TYR A 100 -20.80 2.77 -3.88
C TYR A 100 -22.00 3.29 -3.12
N GLY A 101 -22.36 4.58 -3.25
CA GLY A 101 -23.48 5.18 -2.57
C GLY A 101 -23.18 5.67 -1.17
N SER A 102 -22.33 4.97 -0.43
CA SER A 102 -21.92 5.40 0.91
C SER A 102 -20.61 4.75 1.33
N PHE A 103 -19.95 5.34 2.33
CA PHE A 103 -18.75 4.74 2.93
C PHE A 103 -19.06 3.37 3.57
N LYS A 104 -20.25 3.21 4.12
CA LYS A 104 -20.67 1.91 4.68
C LYS A 104 -20.71 0.84 3.58
N ASP A 105 -21.40 1.13 2.50
CA ASP A 105 -21.55 0.18 1.38
C ASP A 105 -20.21 -0.11 0.73
N PHE A 106 -19.35 0.91 0.60
CA PHE A 106 -17.99 0.73 0.12
C PHE A 106 -17.22 -0.28 0.98
N LYS A 107 -17.25 -0.12 2.32
CA LYS A 107 -16.54 -1.05 3.22
C LYS A 107 -17.11 -2.46 3.12
N GLU A 108 -18.42 -2.59 3.05
CA GLU A 108 -19.09 -3.88 2.91
C GLU A 108 -18.70 -4.57 1.60
N LYS A 109 -18.70 -3.83 0.50
CA LYS A 109 -18.29 -4.36 -0.81
C LYS A 109 -16.81 -4.79 -0.78
N MET A 110 -15.93 -3.94 -0.25
CA MET A 110 -14.50 -4.26 -0.14
C MET A 110 -14.29 -5.49 0.74
N LYS A 111 -15.02 -5.59 1.86
CA LYS A 111 -14.92 -6.75 2.77
C LYS A 111 -15.37 -8.04 2.06
N THR A 112 -16.49 -7.97 1.35
CA THR A 112 -17.02 -9.11 0.60
C THR A 112 -15.99 -9.64 -0.40
N GLU A 113 -15.36 -8.73 -1.16
CA GLU A 113 -14.35 -9.12 -2.15
C GLU A 113 -13.06 -9.63 -1.45
N ALA A 114 -12.63 -8.98 -0.37
CA ALA A 114 -11.48 -9.40 0.40
C ALA A 114 -11.63 -10.84 0.92
N MET A 115 -12.81 -11.16 1.44
CA MET A 115 -13.05 -12.48 2.03
C MET A 115 -13.07 -13.61 1.00
N LYS A 116 -13.20 -13.31 -0.29
CA LYS A 116 -13.10 -14.29 -1.38
C LYS A 116 -11.65 -14.69 -1.68
N ILE A 117 -10.68 -13.86 -1.26
CA ILE A 117 -9.27 -14.15 -1.51
C ILE A 117 -8.84 -15.32 -0.63
N GLN A 118 -8.45 -16.42 -1.28
CA GLN A 118 -7.87 -17.57 -0.60
C GLN A 118 -6.35 -17.36 -0.53
N GLY A 119 -5.83 -17.30 0.70
CA GLY A 119 -4.41 -17.02 0.91
C GLY A 119 -4.13 -15.52 0.94
N SER A 120 -3.02 -15.13 0.35
CA SER A 120 -2.47 -13.77 0.40
C SER A 120 -2.90 -12.92 -0.78
N GLY A 121 -2.98 -11.62 -0.57
CA GLY A 121 -3.34 -10.70 -1.65
C GLY A 121 -3.33 -9.24 -1.20
N TRP A 122 -3.82 -8.40 -2.08
CA TRP A 122 -3.95 -6.97 -1.85
C TRP A 122 -5.32 -6.51 -2.32
N ILE A 123 -5.92 -5.62 -1.57
CA ILE A 123 -7.23 -5.05 -1.90
C ILE A 123 -7.00 -3.57 -2.19
N TYR A 124 -7.52 -3.05 -3.29
CA TYR A 124 -7.29 -1.65 -3.60
C TYR A 124 -8.53 -0.98 -4.20
N MET A 125 -8.60 0.34 -4.03
CA MET A 125 -9.54 1.22 -4.74
C MET A 125 -8.72 1.96 -5.79
N ALA A 126 -9.14 1.78 -7.05
CA ALA A 126 -8.47 2.47 -8.14
C ALA A 126 -9.00 3.88 -8.36
N UNK A 127 -8.15 4.72 -8.83
CA UNK A 127 -8.53 6.06 -9.17
C UNK A 127 -9.38 6.14 -10.38
N UNK A 128 -9.07 5.26 -11.48
CA UNK A 128 -9.78 5.13 -12.68
C UNK A 128 -10.64 3.91 -12.65
N UNK A 129 -11.63 3.87 -13.32
CA UNK A 129 -12.48 2.77 -13.43
C UNK A 129 -12.27 1.94 -14.60
N UNK A 130 -11.74 2.45 -15.50
CA UNK A 130 -11.51 1.83 -16.79
C UNK A 130 -10.06 1.84 -17.11
N ASN A 131 -9.50 0.98 -17.90
CA ASN A 131 -8.14 0.98 -18.45
C ASN A 131 -7.04 1.33 -17.43
N HIS A 132 -7.22 0.92 -16.22
CA HIS A 132 -6.26 1.25 -15.15
C HIS A 132 -4.98 0.43 -15.26
N GLN A 133 -3.85 1.09 -15.07
CA GLN A 133 -2.55 0.47 -14.81
C GLN A 133 -2.29 0.54 -13.31
N ILE A 134 -2.11 -0.60 -12.68
CA ILE A 134 -1.97 -0.70 -11.21
C ILE A 134 -0.93 0.27 -10.66
N LYS A 135 0.17 0.46 -11.37
CA LYS A 135 1.25 1.36 -10.91
C LYS A 135 0.79 2.81 -10.68
N ASN A 136 -0.19 3.28 -11.45
CA ASN A 136 -0.58 4.69 -11.43
C ASN A 136 -1.95 4.93 -10.81
N ASP A 137 -2.71 3.88 -10.55
CA ASP A 137 -4.14 4.01 -10.28
C ASP A 137 -4.55 3.66 -8.85
N ILE A 138 -3.63 3.30 -7.98
CA ILE A 138 -3.99 2.92 -6.60
C ILE A 138 -4.28 4.17 -5.77
N ALA A 139 -5.55 4.41 -5.47
CA ALA A 139 -5.97 5.47 -4.55
C ALA A 139 -5.83 5.01 -3.10
N LEU A 140 -6.30 3.81 -2.80
CA LEU A 140 -6.28 3.21 -1.47
C LEU A 140 -5.83 1.77 -1.58
N LEU A 141 -4.99 1.30 -0.65
CA LEU A 141 -4.45 -0.05 -0.65
C LEU A 141 -4.58 -0.67 0.74
N ILE A 142 -5.03 -1.92 0.81
CA ILE A 142 -5.07 -2.69 2.06
C ILE A 142 -4.29 -3.99 1.83
N ASP A 143 -3.34 -4.24 2.70
CA ASP A 143 -2.55 -5.46 2.69
C ASP A 143 -3.38 -6.61 3.28
N TRP A 144 -3.53 -7.70 2.53
CA TRP A 144 -4.31 -8.88 2.94
C TRP A 144 -3.42 -10.09 3.23
N TRP A 145 -2.10 -9.92 3.15
CA TRP A 145 -1.16 -10.97 3.51
C TRP A 145 -1.21 -11.23 5.03
N GLU A 146 -1.00 -12.46 5.43
CA GLU A 146 -1.05 -12.84 6.86
C GLU A 146 -0.13 -12.00 7.74
N HIS A 147 1.02 -11.60 7.22
CA HIS A 147 1.97 -10.79 7.99
C HIS A 147 1.41 -9.41 8.38
N ALA A 148 0.36 -8.94 7.70
CA ALA A 148 -0.25 -7.65 8.03
C ALA A 148 -1.19 -7.74 9.23
N TRP A 149 -1.72 -8.93 9.54
CA TRP A 149 -2.78 -9.05 10.54
C TRP A 149 -2.65 -10.22 11.51
N ALA A 150 -2.02 -11.34 11.11
CA ALA A 150 -2.10 -12.58 11.91
C ALA A 150 -1.47 -12.43 13.30
N LYS A 151 -0.41 -11.63 13.44
CA LYS A 151 0.24 -11.41 14.74
C LYS A 151 -0.69 -10.74 15.75
N ASP A 152 -1.57 -9.85 15.30
CA ASP A 152 -2.47 -9.08 16.17
C ASP A 152 -3.88 -9.66 16.27
N TYR A 153 -4.31 -10.43 15.27
CA TYR A 153 -5.70 -10.89 15.15
C TYR A 153 -5.83 -12.41 15.08
N GLY A 154 -4.73 -13.15 15.07
CA GLY A 154 -4.78 -14.60 14.87
C GLY A 154 -5.45 -14.93 13.55
N ALA A 155 -6.43 -15.82 13.54
CA ALA A 155 -7.16 -16.20 12.34
C ALA A 155 -8.26 -15.21 11.95
N ASN A 156 -8.46 -14.14 12.74
CA ASN A 156 -9.60 -13.22 12.55
C ASN A 156 -9.27 -12.04 11.63
N LYS A 157 -9.01 -12.36 10.34
CA LYS A 157 -8.70 -11.32 9.34
C LYS A 157 -9.87 -10.35 9.10
N ALA A 158 -11.10 -10.80 9.36
CA ALA A 158 -12.28 -9.92 9.25
C ALA A 158 -12.19 -8.77 10.26
N LYS A 159 -11.73 -9.05 11.49
CA LYS A 159 -11.57 -8.03 12.52
C LYS A 159 -10.46 -7.02 12.16
N TYR A 160 -9.38 -7.49 11.54
CA TYR A 160 -8.36 -6.59 11.00
C TYR A 160 -8.98 -5.64 9.98
N PHE A 161 -9.76 -6.20 9.03
CA PHE A 161 -10.41 -5.38 8.00
C PHE A 161 -11.33 -4.32 8.61
N ASP A 162 -12.11 -4.70 9.63
CA ASP A 162 -13.04 -3.76 10.27
C ASP A 162 -12.32 -2.63 11.01
N ARG A 163 -11.08 -2.88 11.44
CA ARG A 163 -10.32 -1.90 12.23
C ARG A 163 -9.36 -1.03 11.41
N ILE A 164 -8.85 -1.53 10.28
CA ILE A 164 -7.82 -0.81 9.51
C ILE A 164 -8.31 0.57 9.04
N TRP A 165 -9.62 0.72 8.82
CA TRP A 165 -10.22 1.99 8.39
C TRP A 165 -9.95 3.13 9.35
N ARG A 166 -9.72 2.84 10.62
CA ARG A 166 -9.40 3.84 11.63
C ARG A 166 -8.05 4.49 11.39
N THR A 167 -7.17 3.82 10.67
CA THR A 167 -5.79 4.29 10.43
C THR A 167 -5.59 4.90 9.04
N ILE A 168 -6.59 4.90 8.18
CA ILE A 168 -6.42 5.46 6.82
C ILE A 168 -6.25 6.98 6.89
N ASN A 169 -5.19 7.49 6.32
CA ASN A 169 -4.97 8.93 6.12
C ASN A 169 -5.67 9.34 4.81
N TRP A 170 -6.89 9.86 4.94
CA TRP A 170 -7.70 10.23 3.78
C TRP A 170 -7.11 11.39 2.99
N ASP A 171 -6.26 12.22 3.61
CA ASP A 171 -5.55 13.27 2.86
C ASP A 171 -4.54 12.65 1.89
N LYS A 172 -3.88 11.56 2.31
CA LYS A 172 -2.96 10.83 1.44
C LYS A 172 -3.70 10.15 0.29
N VAL A 173 -4.88 9.58 0.58
CA VAL A 173 -5.74 8.99 -0.45
C VAL A 173 -6.19 10.08 -1.45
N ASN A 174 -6.62 11.24 -0.92
CA ASN A 174 -7.04 12.37 -1.76
C ASN A 174 -5.92 12.86 -2.66
N SER A 175 -4.69 12.97 -2.14
CA SER A 175 -3.57 13.44 -2.97
C SER A 175 -3.32 12.50 -4.16
N ARG A 176 -3.47 11.19 -3.97
CA ARG A 176 -3.33 10.23 -5.08
C ARG A 176 -4.43 10.41 -6.12
N ILE A 177 -5.68 10.59 -5.67
CA ILE A 177 -6.82 10.77 -6.57
C ILE A 177 -6.65 12.03 -7.41
N THR A 178 -6.14 13.11 -6.81
CA THR A 178 -6.03 14.40 -7.49
C THR A 178 -4.74 14.52 -8.33
N SER A 179 -3.66 13.84 -7.96
CA SER A 179 -2.40 13.88 -8.70
C SER A 179 -2.40 12.96 -9.92
N GLY A 180 -3.33 12.02 -10.00
CA GLY A 180 -3.48 11.11 -11.14
C GLY A 180 -4.24 11.73 -12.33
N LYS A 181 -4.45 13.04 -12.33
CA LYS A 181 -5.10 13.76 -13.44
C LYS A 181 -4.08 14.31 -14.41
#